data_6aa3c948ee5de2e22d787ab46beedf72
#
_entry.id   6aa3c948ee5de2e22d787ab46beedf72
#
_cell.length_a   1.000
_cell.length_b   1.000
_cell.length_c   1.000
_cell.angle_alpha   90.00
_cell.angle_beta   90.00
_cell.angle_gamma   90.00
#
_symmetry.space_group_name_H-M   'P 1'
#
loop_
_entity.id
_entity.type
_entity.pdbx_description
1 polymer ?
#
loop_
_entity_poly.entity_id
_entity_poly.type
_entity_poly.pdbx_seq_one_letter_code
_entity_poly.pdbx_strand_id
1 'polypeptide(L)'
;MIMQDDDPAREEILDLFHTYNPLQNLEAPMSPEQPIVVITEQGRPRPSHDAFHHDGMAIAVGGISIEDEVYSLRLTYVVNNLIRGAAGGAMLNAEVCYAMYGENALSRIRSAAR
;
A
#
# COMPACT_ATOMS: atom_id res chain seq x y z
N MET A 1 -3.45 4.61 26.85
CA MET A 1 -3.83 3.19 27.11
C MET A 1 -3.31 2.32 25.97
N ILE A 2 -2.61 1.25 26.33
CA ILE A 2 -2.13 0.30 25.31
C ILE A 2 -3.32 -0.56 24.89
N MET A 3 -3.55 -0.66 23.58
CA MET A 3 -4.62 -1.50 23.06
C MET A 3 -4.39 -2.96 23.39
N GLN A 4 -5.48 -3.64 23.74
CA GLN A 4 -5.50 -5.08 23.81
C GLN A 4 -5.63 -5.65 22.39
N ASP A 5 -5.02 -6.80 22.14
CA ASP A 5 -5.02 -7.43 20.82
C ASP A 5 -6.41 -7.81 20.31
N ASP A 6 -7.40 -7.82 21.19
CA ASP A 6 -8.79 -8.20 20.90
C ASP A 6 -9.74 -6.99 20.75
N ASP A 7 -9.20 -5.77 20.62
CA ASP A 7 -10.02 -4.58 20.41
C ASP A 7 -10.71 -4.64 19.02
N PRO A 8 -12.06 -4.56 18.96
CA PRO A 8 -12.79 -4.66 17.69
C PRO A 8 -12.41 -3.59 16.67
N ALA A 9 -12.07 -2.38 17.12
CA ALA A 9 -11.67 -1.30 16.20
C ALA A 9 -10.33 -1.60 15.55
N ARG A 10 -9.40 -2.20 16.29
CA ARG A 10 -8.12 -2.64 15.74
C ARG A 10 -8.32 -3.74 14.70
N GLU A 11 -9.17 -4.71 14.99
CA GLU A 11 -9.48 -5.78 14.05
C GLU A 11 -10.11 -5.27 12.75
N GLU A 12 -11.01 -4.31 12.82
CA GLU A 12 -11.58 -3.67 11.63
C GLU A 12 -10.51 -3.01 10.76
N ILE A 13 -9.56 -2.31 11.39
CA ILE A 13 -8.47 -1.66 10.66
C ILE A 13 -7.56 -2.69 10.02
N LEU A 14 -7.23 -3.76 10.73
CA LEU A 14 -6.43 -4.86 10.16
C LEU A 14 -7.12 -5.49 8.97
N ASP A 15 -8.42 -5.72 9.06
CA ASP A 15 -9.21 -6.28 7.97
C ASP A 15 -9.22 -5.35 6.75
N LEU A 16 -9.38 -4.05 6.96
CA LEU A 16 -9.34 -3.06 5.89
C LEU A 16 -7.99 -3.09 5.15
N PHE A 17 -6.89 -3.17 5.89
CA PHE A 17 -5.57 -3.25 5.29
C PHE A 17 -5.38 -4.57 4.54
N HIS A 18 -5.84 -5.68 5.10
CA HIS A 18 -5.72 -7.00 4.46
C HIS A 18 -6.50 -7.10 3.16
N THR A 19 -7.68 -6.50 3.11
CA THR A 19 -8.58 -6.60 1.95
C THR A 19 -8.39 -5.48 0.94
N TYR A 20 -7.58 -4.48 1.27
CA TYR A 20 -7.34 -3.35 0.38
C TYR A 20 -6.61 -3.79 -0.87
N ASN A 21 -7.29 -3.78 -2.00
CA ASN A 21 -6.70 -4.10 -3.29
C ASN A 21 -7.53 -3.45 -4.42
N PRO A 22 -7.42 -2.13 -4.60
CA PRO A 22 -8.27 -1.41 -5.54
C PRO A 22 -7.99 -1.75 -7.01
N LEU A 23 -6.83 -2.34 -7.31
CA LEU A 23 -6.40 -2.61 -8.67
C LEU A 23 -6.52 -4.09 -9.06
N GLN A 24 -7.14 -4.93 -8.24
CA GLN A 24 -7.16 -6.39 -8.46
C GLN A 24 -7.82 -6.80 -9.77
N ASN A 25 -8.73 -5.99 -10.31
CA ASN A 25 -9.46 -6.27 -11.55
C ASN A 25 -8.90 -5.52 -12.76
N LEU A 26 -7.78 -4.84 -12.61
CA LEU A 26 -7.12 -4.15 -13.72
C LEU A 26 -5.90 -4.93 -14.19
N GLU A 27 -5.60 -4.82 -15.49
CA GLU A 27 -4.37 -5.35 -16.05
C GLU A 27 -3.21 -4.41 -15.72
N ALA A 28 -2.67 -4.55 -14.53
CA ALA A 28 -1.56 -3.75 -14.02
C ALA A 28 -0.50 -4.69 -13.43
N PRO A 29 0.44 -5.19 -14.28
CA PRO A 29 1.42 -6.20 -13.85
C PRO A 29 2.29 -5.77 -12.66
N MET A 30 2.55 -4.48 -12.49
CA MET A 30 3.32 -3.99 -11.35
C MET A 30 2.51 -3.91 -10.06
N SER A 31 1.20 -4.08 -10.12
CA SER A 31 0.35 -4.07 -8.93
C SER A 31 0.62 -5.33 -8.10
N PRO A 32 0.99 -5.19 -6.82
CA PRO A 32 1.20 -6.35 -5.97
C PRO A 32 -0.14 -7.03 -5.65
N GLU A 33 -0.10 -8.34 -5.45
CA GLU A 33 -1.28 -9.09 -5.05
C GLU A 33 -1.84 -8.60 -3.72
N GLN A 34 -0.96 -8.14 -2.84
CA GLN A 34 -1.32 -7.57 -1.56
C GLN A 34 -0.61 -6.23 -1.40
N PRO A 35 -1.28 -5.10 -1.70
CA PRO A 35 -0.65 -3.78 -1.63
C PRO A 35 -0.18 -3.39 -0.23
N ILE A 36 -0.89 -3.83 0.80
CA ILE A 36 -0.54 -3.57 2.19
C ILE A 36 -0.33 -4.91 2.88
N VAL A 37 0.89 -5.15 3.36
CA VAL A 37 1.25 -6.36 4.11
C VAL A 37 1.22 -6.01 5.60
N VAL A 38 0.35 -6.65 6.36
CA VAL A 38 0.24 -6.43 7.80
C VAL A 38 1.19 -7.36 8.53
N ILE A 39 2.07 -6.78 9.35
CA ILE A 39 3.05 -7.51 10.15
C ILE A 39 2.63 -7.44 11.62
N THR A 40 2.45 -8.58 12.24
CA THR A 40 2.05 -8.67 13.64
C THR A 40 3.21 -8.92 14.60
N GLU A 41 4.39 -9.25 14.09
CA GLU A 41 5.57 -9.46 14.91
C GLU A 41 6.04 -8.17 15.56
N GLN A 42 6.39 -8.28 16.85
CA GLN A 42 6.92 -7.15 17.60
C GLN A 42 8.27 -6.71 17.02
N GLY A 43 8.50 -5.40 16.96
CA GLY A 43 9.73 -4.85 16.39
C GLY A 43 9.75 -4.78 14.87
N ARG A 44 8.62 -5.08 14.21
CA ARG A 44 8.46 -4.99 12.77
C ARG A 44 7.20 -4.19 12.43
N PRO A 45 7.09 -3.54 11.28
CA PRO A 45 8.02 -3.62 10.14
C PRO A 45 9.31 -2.85 10.39
N ARG A 46 10.37 -3.30 9.72
CA ARG A 46 11.67 -2.61 9.72
C ARG A 46 12.32 -2.80 8.34
N PRO A 47 13.11 -1.81 7.86
CA PRO A 47 13.64 -1.83 6.50
C PRO A 47 14.43 -3.08 6.14
N SER A 48 15.23 -3.60 7.09
CA SER A 48 16.08 -4.77 6.83
C SER A 48 15.28 -6.05 6.53
N HIS A 49 14.02 -6.11 6.94
CA HIS A 49 13.17 -7.29 6.78
C HIS A 49 11.98 -7.04 5.85
N ASP A 50 11.51 -5.80 5.76
CA ASP A 50 10.18 -5.53 5.22
C ASP A 50 10.18 -4.59 4.01
N ALA A 51 11.36 -4.22 3.49
CA ALA A 51 11.45 -3.30 2.36
C ALA A 51 11.14 -3.94 1.00
N PHE A 52 11.12 -5.28 0.91
CA PHE A 52 11.02 -5.97 -0.37
C PHE A 52 9.81 -6.89 -0.53
N HIS A 53 8.79 -6.74 0.30
CA HIS A 53 7.54 -7.50 0.10
C HIS A 53 6.98 -7.21 -1.30
N HIS A 54 6.61 -8.28 -2.01
CA HIS A 54 6.12 -8.18 -3.40
C HIS A 54 7.07 -7.37 -4.27
N ASP A 55 8.37 -7.72 -4.20
CA ASP A 55 9.45 -7.08 -4.96
C ASP A 55 9.58 -5.58 -4.70
N GLY A 56 9.24 -5.14 -3.50
CA GLY A 56 9.33 -3.75 -3.09
C GLY A 56 8.11 -2.89 -3.47
N MET A 57 7.07 -3.49 -4.01
CA MET A 57 5.86 -2.77 -4.42
C MET A 57 4.81 -2.69 -3.32
N ALA A 58 4.85 -3.57 -2.31
CA ALA A 58 3.92 -3.54 -1.19
C ALA A 58 4.47 -2.68 -0.05
N ILE A 59 3.55 -2.12 0.71
CA ILE A 59 3.86 -1.36 1.92
C ILE A 59 3.64 -2.28 3.11
N ALA A 60 4.64 -2.42 3.97
CA ALA A 60 4.52 -3.20 5.21
C ALA A 60 4.04 -2.29 6.33
N VAL A 61 3.02 -2.71 7.06
CA VAL A 61 2.41 -1.95 8.15
C VAL A 61 2.36 -2.81 9.40
N GLY A 62 2.68 -2.22 10.54
CA GLY A 62 2.61 -2.90 11.82
C GLY A 62 2.60 -1.94 12.99
N GLY A 63 2.67 -2.46 14.19
CA GLY A 63 2.62 -1.65 15.40
C GLY A 63 1.33 -0.85 15.52
N ILE A 64 0.23 -1.40 15.02
CA ILE A 64 -1.05 -0.68 14.97
C ILE A 64 -1.66 -0.62 16.37
N SER A 65 -1.95 0.59 16.82
CA SER A 65 -2.63 0.84 18.10
C SER A 65 -3.61 2.01 17.97
N ILE A 66 -4.67 1.94 18.77
CA ILE A 66 -5.67 3.01 18.86
C ILE A 66 -5.73 3.49 20.30
N GLU A 67 -5.73 4.80 20.49
CA GLU A 67 -5.88 5.42 21.81
C GLU A 67 -7.31 5.94 21.95
N ASP A 68 -8.08 5.36 22.89
CA ASP A 68 -9.51 5.64 23.05
C ASP A 68 -9.82 7.10 23.42
N GLU A 69 -8.95 7.75 24.17
CA GLU A 69 -9.20 9.11 24.68
C GLU A 69 -9.07 10.19 23.62
N VAL A 70 -8.36 9.92 22.52
CA VAL A 70 -8.02 10.92 21.52
C VAL A 70 -8.33 10.48 20.09
N TYR A 71 -8.94 9.32 19.92
CA TYR A 71 -9.17 8.70 18.61
C TYR A 71 -7.92 8.67 17.74
N SER A 72 -6.77 8.46 18.37
CA SER A 72 -5.49 8.44 17.67
C SER A 72 -5.16 7.05 17.17
N LEU A 73 -4.88 6.95 15.91
CA LEU A 73 -4.33 5.73 15.30
C LEU A 73 -2.81 5.90 15.20
N ARG A 74 -2.08 4.94 15.75
CA ARG A 74 -0.63 4.86 15.59
C ARG A 74 -0.29 3.61 14.79
N LEU A 75 0.59 3.78 13.84
CA LEU A 75 1.11 2.67 13.07
C LEU A 75 2.54 2.98 12.60
N THR A 76 3.27 1.93 12.28
CA THR A 76 4.57 2.03 11.64
C THR A 76 4.46 1.41 10.27
N TYR A 77 5.04 2.04 9.26
CA TYR A 77 5.07 1.46 7.93
C TYR A 77 6.47 1.54 7.33
N VAL A 78 6.75 0.60 6.43
CA VAL A 78 7.98 0.58 5.65
C VAL A 78 7.60 0.55 4.18
N VAL A 79 8.17 1.45 3.41
CA VAL A 79 7.98 1.53 1.97
C VAL A 79 9.35 1.57 1.28
N ASN A 80 9.47 0.89 0.14
CA ASN A 80 10.70 0.94 -0.65
C ASN A 80 10.67 2.17 -1.56
N ASN A 81 11.46 3.19 -1.20
CA ASN A 81 11.49 4.45 -1.94
C ASN A 81 12.11 4.34 -3.33
N LEU A 82 12.94 3.33 -3.56
CA LEU A 82 13.57 3.13 -4.86
C LEU A 82 12.68 2.38 -5.85
N ILE A 83 11.74 1.60 -5.35
CA ILE A 83 10.84 0.78 -6.17
C ILE A 83 9.43 1.36 -6.13
N ARG A 84 8.68 1.17 -5.04
CA ARG A 84 7.31 1.69 -4.93
C ARG A 84 7.27 3.22 -5.04
N GLY A 85 8.17 3.90 -4.38
CA GLY A 85 8.24 5.36 -4.36
C GLY A 85 8.93 5.99 -5.57
N ALA A 86 9.41 5.20 -6.52
CA ALA A 86 10.11 5.71 -7.69
C ALA A 86 9.71 4.93 -8.94
N ALA A 87 10.63 4.12 -9.50
CA ALA A 87 10.43 3.47 -10.80
C ALA A 87 9.22 2.54 -10.83
N GLY A 88 9.04 1.71 -9.81
CA GLY A 88 7.90 0.78 -9.74
C GLY A 88 6.57 1.49 -9.66
N GLY A 89 6.49 2.54 -8.85
CA GLY A 89 5.28 3.35 -8.74
C GLY A 89 4.95 4.09 -10.03
N ALA A 90 5.96 4.62 -10.73
CA ALA A 90 5.78 5.26 -12.02
C ALA A 90 5.27 4.28 -13.08
N MET A 91 5.85 3.08 -13.12
CA MET A 91 5.39 2.02 -14.02
C MET A 91 3.95 1.63 -13.74
N LEU A 92 3.61 1.46 -12.46
CA LEU A 92 2.24 1.12 -12.06
C LEU A 92 1.25 2.20 -12.49
N ASN A 93 1.59 3.47 -12.30
CA ASN A 93 0.73 4.58 -12.72
C ASN A 93 0.48 4.56 -14.22
N ALA A 94 1.51 4.26 -15.02
CA ALA A 94 1.36 4.12 -16.47
C ALA A 94 0.45 2.94 -16.83
N GLU A 95 0.63 1.80 -16.17
CA GLU A 95 -0.20 0.61 -16.39
C GLU A 95 -1.66 0.87 -16.06
N VAL A 96 -1.93 1.53 -14.94
CA VAL A 96 -3.29 1.88 -14.53
C VAL A 96 -3.93 2.85 -15.53
N CYS A 97 -3.19 3.85 -15.96
CA CYS A 97 -3.66 4.80 -16.95
C CYS A 97 -4.02 4.11 -18.27
N TYR A 98 -3.16 3.21 -18.73
CA TYR A 98 -3.42 2.44 -19.94
C TYR A 98 -4.61 1.49 -19.78
N ALA A 99 -4.72 0.81 -18.64
CA ALA A 99 -5.83 -0.10 -18.38
C ALA A 99 -7.18 0.62 -18.35
N MET A 100 -7.21 1.85 -17.84
CA MET A 100 -8.44 2.63 -17.73
C MET A 100 -8.82 3.34 -19.03
N TYR A 101 -7.85 3.85 -19.78
CA TYR A 101 -8.09 4.74 -20.93
C TYR A 101 -7.59 4.17 -22.26
N GLY A 102 -6.78 3.12 -22.25
CA GLY A 102 -6.23 2.52 -23.44
C GLY A 102 -5.44 3.50 -24.30
N GLU A 103 -5.62 3.43 -25.62
CA GLU A 103 -4.93 4.33 -26.55
C GLU A 103 -5.30 5.80 -26.37
N ASN A 104 -6.46 6.09 -25.79
CA ASN A 104 -6.89 7.46 -25.48
C ASN A 104 -5.97 8.15 -24.47
N ALA A 105 -5.30 7.38 -23.61
CA ALA A 105 -4.33 7.94 -22.67
C ALA A 105 -3.17 8.61 -23.39
N LEU A 106 -2.64 7.97 -24.44
CA LEU A 106 -1.54 8.53 -25.24
C LEU A 106 -1.97 9.80 -25.96
N SER A 107 -3.19 9.84 -26.49
CA SER A 107 -3.73 11.04 -27.14
C SER A 107 -3.81 12.22 -26.18
N ARG A 108 -4.26 11.97 -24.95
CA ARG A 108 -4.36 13.01 -23.91
C ARG A 108 -3.00 13.54 -23.51
N ILE A 109 -2.02 12.64 -23.35
CA ILE A 109 -0.65 13.02 -23.00
C ILE A 109 -0.05 13.88 -24.13
N ARG A 110 -0.21 13.47 -25.37
CA ARG A 110 0.28 14.23 -26.53
C ARG A 110 -0.36 15.61 -26.62
N SER A 111 -1.65 15.71 -26.38
CA SER A 111 -2.37 16.99 -26.37
C SER A 111 -1.89 17.92 -25.27
N ALA A 112 -1.60 17.39 -24.08
CA ALA A 112 -1.11 18.18 -22.96
C ALA A 112 0.34 18.65 -23.15
N ALA A 113 1.14 17.92 -23.95
CA ALA A 113 2.54 18.24 -24.23
C ALA A 113 2.75 19.30 -25.31
N ARG A 114 1.69 19.75 -25.97
CA ARG A 114 1.77 20.78 -27.04
C ARG A 114 1.58 22.19 -26.53
#